data_74173b0f814e122c5f86c9ab117ff4d8
#
_entry.id   74173b0f814e122c5f86c9ab117ff4d8
#
_cell.length_a   1.000
_cell.length_b   1.000
_cell.length_c   1.000
_cell.angle_alpha   90.00
_cell.angle_beta   90.00
_cell.angle_gamma   90.00
#
_symmetry.space_group_name_H-M   'P 1'
#
loop_
_entity.id
_entity.type
_entity.pdbx_description
1 polymer ?
#
loop_
_entity_poly.entity_id
_entity_poly.type
_entity_poly.pdbx_seq_one_letter_code
_entity_poly.pdbx_strand_id
1 'polypeptide(L)'
;MNAPYTLYFYEHCPFCTKARMIFGFKKLPYEKRILLNDDVDGPVRMVGRKVVPILEEDGHFMPESMDIVMHIDGVGTPVLTGKTRPEITSWLQKAAAPLYRLFLPRAAAAPLPEFDTTSARAGFIRRKEPSVGAFSALLEEKTEELTQLNALLKDLAPLIRSPEAVNGELSTDDIHLFAHLHSLSLIRGVVYPAEIEAYRQAMAVRFGVELFDDIAV
;
A
#
# COMPACT_ATOMS: atom_id res chain seq x y z
N MET A 1 -20.86 -20.03 1.95
CA MET A 1 -20.25 -19.89 3.30
C MET A 1 -19.62 -18.51 3.32
N ASN A 2 -19.97 -17.66 4.30
CA ASN A 2 -19.31 -16.36 4.45
C ASN A 2 -17.81 -16.60 4.76
N ALA A 3 -16.94 -15.75 4.22
CA ALA A 3 -15.52 -15.80 4.58
C ALA A 3 -15.39 -15.52 6.09
N PRO A 4 -14.49 -16.21 6.81
CA PRO A 4 -14.31 -15.99 8.26
C PRO A 4 -13.72 -14.63 8.58
N TYR A 5 -13.17 -13.93 7.60
CA TYR A 5 -12.49 -12.65 7.72
C TYR A 5 -13.21 -11.57 6.93
N THR A 6 -13.32 -10.36 7.52
CA THR A 6 -13.70 -9.13 6.81
C THR A 6 -12.60 -8.10 6.98
N LEU A 7 -12.14 -7.51 5.89
CA LEU A 7 -11.11 -6.45 5.93
C LEU A 7 -11.73 -5.12 5.51
N TYR A 8 -11.71 -4.14 6.42
CA TYR A 8 -12.11 -2.76 6.18
C TYR A 8 -10.89 -1.94 5.80
N PHE A 9 -10.94 -1.26 4.64
CA PHE A 9 -9.75 -0.64 4.07
C PHE A 9 -10.05 0.47 3.06
N TYR A 10 -8.99 1.15 2.59
CA TYR A 10 -8.99 2.01 1.41
C TYR A 10 -8.09 1.39 0.33
N GLU A 11 -8.46 1.49 -0.95
CA GLU A 11 -7.67 0.94 -2.05
C GLU A 11 -6.29 1.62 -2.16
N HIS A 12 -6.21 2.97 -2.03
CA HIS A 12 -4.94 3.68 -2.13
C HIS A 12 -3.99 3.44 -0.95
N CYS A 13 -4.50 3.00 0.19
CA CYS A 13 -3.72 3.04 1.43
C CYS A 13 -2.61 1.98 1.47
N PRO A 14 -1.32 2.35 1.53
CA PRO A 14 -0.23 1.36 1.54
C PRO A 14 -0.27 0.44 2.77
N PHE A 15 -0.78 0.91 3.91
CA PHE A 15 -0.99 0.07 5.08
C PHE A 15 -2.08 -0.97 4.84
N CYS A 16 -3.14 -0.59 4.12
CA CYS A 16 -4.19 -1.52 3.71
C CYS A 16 -3.67 -2.55 2.70
N THR A 17 -2.82 -2.13 1.78
CA THR A 17 -2.15 -3.04 0.83
C THR A 17 -1.36 -4.11 1.58
N LYS A 18 -0.61 -3.76 2.64
CA LYS A 18 0.12 -4.73 3.47
C LYS A 18 -0.80 -5.82 4.03
N ALA A 19 -1.95 -5.44 4.59
CA ALA A 19 -2.91 -6.40 5.13
C ALA A 19 -3.54 -7.27 4.02
N ARG A 20 -3.85 -6.70 2.85
CA ARG A 20 -4.40 -7.47 1.70
C ARG A 20 -3.41 -8.50 1.17
N MET A 21 -2.12 -8.17 1.12
CA MET A 21 -1.06 -9.02 0.61
C MET A 21 -1.00 -10.37 1.32
N ILE A 22 -1.07 -10.40 2.65
CA ILE A 22 -0.93 -11.65 3.40
C ILE A 22 -2.11 -12.59 3.14
N PHE A 23 -3.33 -12.10 2.95
CA PHE A 23 -4.47 -12.90 2.56
C PHE A 23 -4.27 -13.56 1.19
N GLY A 24 -3.80 -12.80 0.19
CA GLY A 24 -3.48 -13.31 -1.13
C GLY A 24 -2.39 -14.37 -1.07
N PHE A 25 -1.35 -14.12 -0.30
CA PHE A 25 -0.24 -15.06 -0.10
C PHE A 25 -0.70 -16.40 0.47
N LYS A 26 -1.48 -16.33 1.54
CA LYS A 26 -2.03 -17.50 2.23
C LYS A 26 -3.19 -18.14 1.47
N LYS A 27 -3.68 -17.50 0.39
CA LYS A 27 -4.89 -17.88 -0.35
C LYS A 27 -6.11 -18.04 0.57
N LEU A 28 -6.17 -17.21 1.60
CA LEU A 28 -7.28 -17.17 2.54
C LEU A 28 -8.37 -16.24 1.99
N PRO A 29 -9.62 -16.71 1.88
CA PRO A 29 -10.72 -15.86 1.45
C PRO A 29 -11.07 -14.85 2.54
N TYR A 30 -11.37 -13.61 2.13
CA TYR A 30 -11.87 -12.56 3.02
C TYR A 30 -12.89 -11.69 2.30
N GLU A 31 -13.80 -11.11 3.06
CA GLU A 31 -14.74 -10.12 2.56
C GLU A 31 -14.07 -8.74 2.51
N LYS A 32 -14.20 -8.05 1.38
CA LYS A 32 -13.66 -6.70 1.19
C LYS A 32 -14.71 -5.65 1.55
N ARG A 33 -14.39 -4.74 2.45
CA ARG A 33 -15.22 -3.60 2.84
C ARG A 33 -14.44 -2.29 2.66
N ILE A 34 -14.67 -1.62 1.54
CA ILE A 34 -14.06 -0.32 1.29
C ILE A 34 -14.90 0.74 2.00
N LEU A 35 -14.26 1.50 2.88
CA LEU A 35 -14.90 2.59 3.61
C LEU A 35 -14.75 3.90 2.83
N LEU A 36 -15.70 4.82 2.99
CA LEU A 36 -15.49 6.19 2.53
C LEU A 36 -14.40 6.87 3.37
N ASN A 37 -13.58 7.69 2.72
CA ASN A 37 -12.44 8.32 3.40
C ASN A 37 -12.85 9.33 4.49
N ASP A 38 -14.08 9.79 4.50
CA ASP A 38 -14.65 10.63 5.56
C ASP A 38 -15.47 9.87 6.60
N ASP A 39 -15.65 8.55 6.45
CA ASP A 39 -16.26 7.73 7.50
C ASP A 39 -15.37 7.75 8.77
N VAL A 40 -15.88 8.38 9.81
CA VAL A 40 -15.25 8.42 11.14
C VAL A 40 -15.92 7.43 12.06
N ASP A 41 -17.24 7.33 11.97
CA ASP A 41 -18.07 6.60 12.93
C ASP A 41 -17.86 5.09 12.83
N GLY A 42 -17.69 4.57 11.62
CA GLY A 42 -17.43 3.15 11.39
C GLY A 42 -16.18 2.67 12.14
N PRO A 43 -14.97 3.18 11.80
CA PRO A 43 -13.74 2.83 12.50
C PRO A 43 -13.76 3.12 14.01
N VAL A 44 -14.36 4.24 14.44
CA VAL A 44 -14.45 4.57 15.87
C VAL A 44 -15.31 3.54 16.63
N ARG A 45 -16.42 3.08 16.06
CA ARG A 45 -17.22 1.99 16.68
C ARG A 45 -16.45 0.68 16.76
N MET A 46 -15.63 0.35 15.76
CA MET A 46 -14.89 -0.90 15.70
C MET A 46 -13.67 -0.91 16.63
N VAL A 47 -12.84 0.15 16.60
CA VAL A 47 -11.51 0.16 17.25
C VAL A 47 -11.22 1.43 18.04
N GLY A 48 -12.23 2.28 18.31
CA GLY A 48 -12.10 3.48 19.15
C GLY A 48 -11.43 4.68 18.45
N ARG A 49 -11.00 4.56 17.21
CA ARG A 49 -10.30 5.62 16.46
C ARG A 49 -10.46 5.46 14.96
N LYS A 50 -10.30 6.58 14.22
CA LYS A 50 -10.30 6.57 12.76
C LYS A 50 -8.98 6.02 12.21
N VAL A 51 -8.96 4.77 11.87
CA VAL A 51 -7.80 4.07 11.30
C VAL A 51 -8.25 2.99 10.31
N VAL A 52 -7.42 2.68 9.32
CA VAL A 52 -7.50 1.51 8.45
C VAL A 52 -6.07 1.00 8.18
N PRO A 53 -5.88 -0.30 7.89
CA PRO A 53 -6.90 -1.36 7.80
C PRO A 53 -7.45 -1.79 9.18
N ILE A 54 -8.64 -2.41 9.16
CA ILE A 54 -9.21 -3.11 10.31
C ILE A 54 -9.61 -4.51 9.84
N LEU A 55 -9.15 -5.52 10.54
CA LEU A 55 -9.58 -6.90 10.37
C LEU A 55 -10.71 -7.21 11.35
N GLU A 56 -11.77 -7.84 10.87
CA GLU A 56 -12.80 -8.46 11.69
C GLU A 56 -12.71 -9.99 11.54
N GLU A 57 -12.63 -10.67 12.66
CA GLU A 57 -12.66 -12.13 12.78
C GLU A 57 -13.54 -12.51 13.97
N ASP A 58 -14.60 -13.30 13.73
CA ASP A 58 -15.54 -13.75 14.77
C ASP A 58 -16.10 -12.61 15.65
N GLY A 59 -16.36 -11.43 15.04
CA GLY A 59 -16.89 -10.26 15.75
C GLY A 59 -15.84 -9.47 16.55
N HIS A 60 -14.55 -9.84 16.48
CA HIS A 60 -13.45 -9.11 17.06
C HIS A 60 -12.76 -8.24 16.01
N PHE A 61 -12.39 -7.02 16.39
CA PHE A 61 -11.76 -6.05 15.49
C PHE A 61 -10.30 -5.81 15.85
N MET A 62 -9.41 -5.97 14.88
CA MET A 62 -7.97 -5.76 15.02
C MET A 62 -7.51 -4.65 14.08
N PRO A 63 -7.00 -3.51 14.57
CA PRO A 63 -6.32 -2.49 13.78
C PRO A 63 -4.83 -2.86 13.62
N GLU A 64 -4.08 -1.99 12.93
CA GLU A 64 -2.64 -2.06 12.66
C GLU A 64 -2.25 -3.12 11.62
N SER A 65 -1.73 -2.59 10.50
CA SER A 65 -1.47 -3.42 9.31
C SER A 65 -0.49 -4.56 9.56
N MET A 66 0.57 -4.33 10.33
CA MET A 66 1.56 -5.38 10.59
C MET A 66 1.10 -6.38 11.62
N ASP A 67 0.25 -5.99 12.59
CA ASP A 67 -0.37 -6.93 13.52
C ASP A 67 -1.31 -7.87 12.76
N ILE A 68 -2.10 -7.33 11.81
CA ILE A 68 -2.94 -8.13 10.91
C ILE A 68 -2.07 -9.07 10.07
N VAL A 69 -0.97 -8.58 9.49
CA VAL A 69 -0.04 -9.39 8.70
C VAL A 69 0.48 -10.57 9.52
N MET A 70 0.98 -10.31 10.72
CA MET A 70 1.56 -11.36 11.57
C MET A 70 0.50 -12.34 12.08
N HIS A 71 -0.71 -11.85 12.42
CA HIS A 71 -1.83 -12.68 12.83
C HIS A 71 -2.21 -13.68 11.72
N ILE A 72 -2.44 -13.18 10.50
CA ILE A 72 -2.83 -14.01 9.36
C ILE A 72 -1.68 -14.91 8.89
N ASP A 73 -0.42 -14.45 8.95
CA ASP A 73 0.71 -15.32 8.65
C ASP A 73 0.80 -16.53 9.59
N GLY A 74 0.42 -16.36 10.86
CA GLY A 74 0.34 -17.43 11.87
C GLY A 74 -0.75 -18.47 11.63
N VAL A 75 -1.72 -18.21 10.74
CA VAL A 75 -2.77 -19.18 10.40
C VAL A 75 -2.18 -20.30 9.52
N GLY A 76 -2.10 -21.51 10.05
CA GLY A 76 -1.44 -22.64 9.38
C GLY A 76 0.09 -22.44 9.32
N THR A 77 0.72 -22.82 8.19
CA THR A 77 2.17 -22.69 8.04
C THR A 77 2.55 -21.24 7.68
N PRO A 78 3.40 -20.57 8.47
CA PRO A 78 3.91 -19.23 8.13
C PRO A 78 4.63 -19.19 6.77
N VAL A 79 4.49 -18.10 6.05
CA VAL A 79 5.11 -17.88 4.73
C VAL A 79 6.16 -16.78 4.73
N LEU A 80 6.15 -15.88 5.73
CA LEU A 80 7.14 -14.81 5.87
C LEU A 80 8.34 -15.29 6.69
N THR A 81 9.09 -16.24 6.14
CA THR A 81 10.21 -16.94 6.82
C THR A 81 11.58 -16.33 6.50
N GLY A 82 11.66 -15.50 5.46
CA GLY A 82 12.90 -14.88 5.02
C GLY A 82 13.41 -13.81 5.98
N LYS A 83 14.72 -13.60 5.97
CA LYS A 83 15.38 -12.55 6.75
C LYS A 83 15.20 -11.19 6.09
N THR A 84 14.98 -10.17 6.91
CA THR A 84 14.97 -8.77 6.49
C THR A 84 16.40 -8.25 6.26
N ARG A 85 16.50 -7.19 5.42
CA ARG A 85 17.77 -6.52 5.14
C ARG A 85 17.69 -5.03 5.46
N PRO A 86 18.69 -4.48 6.19
CA PRO A 86 18.75 -3.04 6.51
C PRO A 86 18.74 -2.14 5.27
N GLU A 87 19.26 -2.62 4.14
CA GLU A 87 19.30 -1.87 2.88
C GLU A 87 17.90 -1.59 2.34
N ILE A 88 16.97 -2.53 2.47
CA ILE A 88 15.57 -2.34 2.08
C ILE A 88 14.90 -1.32 3.01
N THR A 89 15.09 -1.45 4.32
CA THR A 89 14.58 -0.47 5.28
C THR A 89 15.12 0.94 5.01
N SER A 90 16.43 1.06 4.72
CA SER A 90 17.06 2.33 4.39
C SER A 90 16.48 2.94 3.11
N TRP A 91 16.26 2.12 2.08
CA TRP A 91 15.65 2.58 0.84
C TRP A 91 14.22 3.10 1.08
N LEU A 92 13.40 2.34 1.81
CA LEU A 92 12.03 2.73 2.15
C LEU A 92 11.97 4.07 2.87
N GLN A 93 12.89 4.31 3.81
CA GLN A 93 12.99 5.59 4.54
C GLN A 93 13.33 6.75 3.60
N LYS A 94 14.29 6.56 2.67
CA LYS A 94 14.69 7.58 1.70
C LYS A 94 13.58 7.88 0.69
N ALA A 95 12.84 6.85 0.25
CA ALA A 95 11.78 6.98 -0.72
C ALA A 95 10.49 7.59 -0.15
N ALA A 96 10.28 7.55 1.16
CA ALA A 96 9.02 7.94 1.79
C ALA A 96 8.60 9.39 1.48
N ALA A 97 9.50 10.37 1.62
CA ALA A 97 9.16 11.78 1.41
C ALA A 97 8.80 12.08 -0.06
N PRO A 98 9.63 11.80 -1.06
CA PRO A 98 9.28 12.04 -2.46
C PRO A 98 8.05 11.22 -2.89
N LEU A 99 7.91 9.99 -2.42
CA LEU A 99 6.75 9.15 -2.70
C LEU A 99 5.46 9.81 -2.22
N TYR A 100 5.35 10.17 -0.95
CA TYR A 100 4.10 10.72 -0.42
C TYR A 100 3.74 12.08 -1.01
N ARG A 101 4.71 12.91 -1.37
CA ARG A 101 4.48 14.19 -2.07
C ARG A 101 3.88 13.98 -3.45
N LEU A 102 4.30 12.94 -4.18
CA LEU A 102 3.75 12.59 -5.48
C LEU A 102 2.44 11.81 -5.38
N PHE A 103 2.38 10.85 -4.46
CA PHE A 103 1.29 9.89 -4.35
C PHE A 103 0.00 10.49 -3.79
N LEU A 104 0.06 11.25 -2.68
CA LEU A 104 -1.16 11.71 -2.00
C LEU A 104 -2.05 12.61 -2.88
N PRO A 105 -1.51 13.57 -3.65
CA PRO A 105 -2.33 14.35 -4.59
C PRO A 105 -2.97 13.48 -5.67
N ARG A 106 -2.24 12.50 -6.21
CA ARG A 106 -2.71 11.59 -7.24
C ARG A 106 -3.76 10.61 -6.73
N ALA A 107 -3.61 10.12 -5.51
CA ALA A 107 -4.65 9.34 -4.85
C ALA A 107 -5.96 10.14 -4.72
N ALA A 108 -5.86 11.43 -4.35
CA ALA A 108 -7.04 12.31 -4.30
C ALA A 108 -7.66 12.57 -5.67
N ALA A 109 -6.88 12.55 -6.75
CA ALA A 109 -7.36 12.78 -8.12
C ALA A 109 -7.95 11.53 -8.77
N ALA A 110 -7.46 10.34 -8.41
CA ALA A 110 -7.85 9.08 -9.02
C ALA A 110 -9.31 8.67 -8.71
N PRO A 111 -9.93 7.87 -9.60
CA PRO A 111 -11.31 7.38 -9.42
C PRO A 111 -11.36 6.18 -8.46
N LEU A 112 -11.00 6.40 -7.21
CA LEU A 112 -10.94 5.37 -6.18
C LEU A 112 -12.21 5.39 -5.32
N PRO A 113 -12.78 4.22 -4.96
CA PRO A 113 -14.09 4.11 -4.33
C PRO A 113 -14.19 4.79 -2.96
N GLU A 114 -13.12 4.85 -2.20
CA GLU A 114 -13.10 5.61 -0.92
C GLU A 114 -13.26 7.12 -1.10
N PHE A 115 -13.19 7.62 -2.33
CA PHE A 115 -13.37 9.01 -2.71
C PHE A 115 -14.61 9.25 -3.59
N ASP A 116 -15.59 8.36 -3.57
CA ASP A 116 -16.82 8.49 -4.36
C ASP A 116 -17.67 9.71 -4.01
N THR A 117 -17.48 10.31 -2.83
CA THR A 117 -18.14 11.55 -2.43
C THR A 117 -17.20 12.74 -2.46
N THR A 118 -17.73 13.92 -2.78
CA THR A 118 -16.96 15.17 -2.72
C THR A 118 -16.44 15.45 -1.31
N SER A 119 -17.22 15.12 -0.27
CA SER A 119 -16.82 15.29 1.14
C SER A 119 -15.62 14.42 1.51
N ALA A 120 -15.62 13.15 1.10
CA ALA A 120 -14.51 12.22 1.35
C ALA A 120 -13.21 12.73 0.71
N ARG A 121 -13.27 13.14 -0.56
CA ARG A 121 -12.14 13.69 -1.31
C ARG A 121 -11.63 14.98 -0.69
N ALA A 122 -12.50 15.97 -0.46
CA ALA A 122 -12.14 17.23 0.15
C ALA A 122 -11.61 17.07 1.59
N GLY A 123 -12.19 16.14 2.35
CA GLY A 123 -11.71 15.79 3.68
C GLY A 123 -10.31 15.21 3.69
N PHE A 124 -9.99 14.35 2.73
CA PHE A 124 -8.64 13.80 2.55
C PHE A 124 -7.63 14.91 2.23
N ILE A 125 -7.92 15.75 1.25
CA ILE A 125 -7.06 16.88 0.85
C ILE A 125 -6.74 17.76 2.07
N ARG A 126 -7.75 18.24 2.78
CA ARG A 126 -7.57 19.09 3.98
C ARG A 126 -6.67 18.45 5.05
N ARG A 127 -6.76 17.12 5.22
CA ARG A 127 -5.94 16.42 6.22
C ARG A 127 -4.51 16.19 5.76
N LYS A 128 -4.26 16.04 4.45
CA LYS A 128 -2.96 15.61 3.93
C LYS A 128 -2.08 16.75 3.42
N GLU A 129 -2.66 17.80 2.85
CA GLU A 129 -1.90 18.98 2.39
C GLU A 129 -0.95 19.59 3.45
N PRO A 130 -1.33 19.70 4.74
CA PRO A 130 -0.41 20.24 5.74
C PRO A 130 0.89 19.45 5.91
N SER A 131 0.92 18.18 5.51
CA SER A 131 2.10 17.31 5.65
C SER A 131 3.00 17.26 4.42
N VAL A 132 2.47 17.60 3.23
CA VAL A 132 3.22 17.43 1.96
C VAL A 132 3.26 18.68 1.09
N GLY A 133 2.38 19.65 1.33
CA GLY A 133 2.19 20.85 0.52
C GLY A 133 0.91 20.81 -0.32
N ALA A 134 0.62 21.94 -0.99
CA ALA A 134 -0.58 22.10 -1.80
C ALA A 134 -0.63 21.06 -2.93
N PHE A 135 -1.72 20.30 -3.00
CA PHE A 135 -1.89 19.22 -3.98
C PHE A 135 -1.87 19.73 -5.42
N SER A 136 -2.43 20.93 -5.67
CA SER A 136 -2.43 21.55 -7.00
C SER A 136 -1.01 21.76 -7.55
N ALA A 137 -0.07 22.17 -6.70
CA ALA A 137 1.33 22.36 -7.09
C ALA A 137 2.08 21.02 -7.28
N LEU A 138 1.68 19.97 -6.54
CA LEU A 138 2.32 18.66 -6.59
C LEU A 138 1.79 17.74 -7.72
N LEU A 139 0.70 18.15 -8.40
CA LEU A 139 0.15 17.43 -9.55
C LEU A 139 0.88 17.74 -10.87
N GLU A 140 1.83 18.64 -10.89
CA GLU A 140 2.64 18.95 -12.08
C GLU A 140 3.44 17.71 -12.54
N GLU A 141 3.54 17.49 -13.86
CA GLU A 141 4.12 16.28 -14.44
C GLU A 141 5.64 16.14 -14.24
N LYS A 142 6.36 17.27 -14.16
CA LYS A 142 7.82 17.28 -14.03
C LYS A 142 8.23 17.95 -12.74
N THR A 143 8.33 17.16 -11.68
CA THR A 143 8.76 17.62 -10.38
C THR A 143 10.16 17.10 -10.03
N GLU A 144 10.83 17.81 -9.14
CA GLU A 144 12.10 17.35 -8.56
C GLU A 144 11.92 16.01 -7.85
N GLU A 145 10.76 15.82 -7.18
CA GLU A 145 10.39 14.58 -6.50
C GLU A 145 10.33 13.38 -7.44
N LEU A 146 9.80 13.55 -8.66
CA LEU A 146 9.76 12.47 -9.65
C LEU A 146 11.17 12.10 -10.13
N THR A 147 12.02 13.09 -10.35
CA THR A 147 13.42 12.87 -10.72
C THR A 147 14.16 12.12 -9.60
N GLN A 148 14.00 12.56 -8.36
CA GLN A 148 14.58 11.93 -7.18
C GLN A 148 14.08 10.48 -7.02
N LEU A 149 12.77 10.26 -7.18
CA LEU A 149 12.17 8.94 -7.04
C LEU A 149 12.69 7.96 -8.12
N ASN A 150 12.80 8.42 -9.38
CA ASN A 150 13.36 7.60 -10.45
C ASN A 150 14.85 7.27 -10.22
N ALA A 151 15.62 8.15 -9.59
CA ALA A 151 16.98 7.85 -9.16
C ALA A 151 16.99 6.79 -8.04
N LEU A 152 16.14 6.93 -7.03
CA LEU A 152 16.00 5.94 -5.94
C LEU A 152 15.57 4.56 -6.46
N LEU A 153 14.73 4.49 -7.50
CA LEU A 153 14.39 3.20 -8.12
C LEU A 153 15.61 2.54 -8.79
N LYS A 154 16.51 3.31 -9.39
CA LYS A 154 17.78 2.75 -9.91
C LYS A 154 18.66 2.18 -8.78
N ASP A 155 18.65 2.82 -7.61
CA ASP A 155 19.39 2.32 -6.43
C ASP A 155 18.72 1.06 -5.83
N LEU A 156 17.40 0.89 -6.00
CA LEU A 156 16.68 -0.29 -5.55
C LEU A 156 16.93 -1.52 -6.43
N ALA A 157 17.06 -1.33 -7.74
CA ALA A 157 17.16 -2.44 -8.71
C ALA A 157 18.18 -3.53 -8.32
N PRO A 158 19.44 -3.20 -7.96
CA PRO A 158 20.42 -4.21 -7.54
C PRO A 158 20.10 -4.88 -6.19
N LEU A 159 19.14 -4.36 -5.44
CA LEU A 159 18.70 -4.96 -4.17
C LEU A 159 17.64 -6.05 -4.37
N ILE A 160 16.99 -6.11 -5.52
CA ILE A 160 16.00 -7.16 -5.85
C ILE A 160 16.75 -8.44 -6.18
N ARG A 161 16.60 -9.48 -5.36
CA ARG A 161 17.26 -10.78 -5.57
C ARG A 161 16.48 -11.70 -6.49
N SER A 162 15.16 -11.63 -6.45
CA SER A 162 14.28 -12.35 -7.37
C SER A 162 12.94 -11.63 -7.55
N PRO A 163 12.21 -11.88 -8.64
CA PRO A 163 10.86 -11.36 -8.82
C PRO A 163 9.86 -11.86 -7.76
N GLU A 164 10.13 -13.04 -7.18
CA GLU A 164 9.23 -13.70 -6.22
C GLU A 164 9.49 -13.30 -4.77
N ALA A 165 10.65 -12.70 -4.48
CA ALA A 165 11.00 -12.23 -3.13
C ALA A 165 12.22 -11.31 -3.17
N VAL A 166 12.10 -10.10 -2.60
CA VAL A 166 13.18 -9.10 -2.62
C VAL A 166 14.48 -9.64 -1.99
N ASN A 167 14.37 -10.53 -1.02
CA ASN A 167 15.49 -11.14 -0.32
C ASN A 167 15.84 -12.56 -0.81
N GLY A 168 15.19 -13.05 -1.88
CA GLY A 168 15.28 -14.42 -2.36
C GLY A 168 14.36 -15.40 -1.62
N GLU A 169 13.91 -15.03 -0.43
CA GLU A 169 12.91 -15.70 0.38
C GLU A 169 11.96 -14.64 0.96
N LEU A 170 10.66 -14.97 1.02
CA LEU A 170 9.64 -14.03 1.46
C LEU A 170 9.83 -13.59 2.90
N SER A 171 9.74 -12.30 3.10
CA SER A 171 9.94 -11.65 4.38
C SER A 171 9.00 -10.46 4.55
N THR A 172 9.02 -9.83 5.70
CA THR A 172 8.29 -8.58 5.92
C THR A 172 8.81 -7.43 5.04
N ASP A 173 10.04 -7.53 4.51
CA ASP A 173 10.53 -6.56 3.52
C ASP A 173 9.67 -6.55 2.25
N ASP A 174 9.19 -7.72 1.79
CA ASP A 174 8.29 -7.81 0.62
C ASP A 174 6.97 -7.11 0.91
N ILE A 175 6.42 -7.28 2.11
CA ILE A 175 5.19 -6.60 2.55
C ILE A 175 5.37 -5.08 2.53
N HIS A 176 6.49 -4.58 3.04
CA HIS A 176 6.76 -3.14 3.06
C HIS A 176 7.07 -2.60 1.68
N LEU A 177 7.94 -3.26 0.92
CA LEU A 177 8.41 -2.79 -0.38
C LEU A 177 7.29 -2.79 -1.41
N PHE A 178 6.56 -3.90 -1.55
CA PHE A 178 5.48 -3.95 -2.54
C PHE A 178 4.38 -2.93 -2.23
N ALA A 179 4.02 -2.70 -0.97
CA ALA A 179 3.04 -1.68 -0.63
C ALA A 179 3.44 -0.27 -1.10
N HIS A 180 4.74 0.06 -1.10
CA HIS A 180 5.26 1.31 -1.66
C HIS A 180 5.25 1.30 -3.19
N LEU A 181 5.69 0.19 -3.84
CA LEU A 181 5.65 0.06 -5.29
C LEU A 181 4.22 0.08 -5.84
N HIS A 182 3.26 -0.49 -5.11
CA HIS A 182 1.84 -0.39 -5.41
C HIS A 182 1.36 1.08 -5.38
N SER A 183 1.75 1.86 -4.36
CA SER A 183 1.44 3.30 -4.33
C SER A 183 2.08 4.06 -5.51
N LEU A 184 3.31 3.68 -5.90
CA LEU A 184 4.01 4.28 -7.04
C LEU A 184 3.31 4.01 -8.38
N SER A 185 2.58 2.91 -8.53
CA SER A 185 1.86 2.59 -9.77
C SER A 185 0.76 3.60 -10.11
N LEU A 186 0.36 4.43 -9.15
CA LEU A 186 -0.60 5.53 -9.38
C LEU A 186 0.05 6.80 -9.95
N ILE A 187 1.38 6.85 -10.04
CA ILE A 187 2.13 8.05 -10.44
C ILE A 187 2.61 7.91 -11.88
N ARG A 188 2.02 8.72 -12.79
CA ARG A 188 2.48 8.79 -14.18
C ARG A 188 3.92 9.33 -14.24
N GLY A 189 4.74 8.74 -15.11
CA GLY A 189 6.13 9.16 -15.32
C GLY A 189 7.15 8.46 -14.43
N VAL A 190 6.73 7.54 -13.56
CA VAL A 190 7.65 6.65 -12.87
C VAL A 190 8.27 5.68 -13.88
N VAL A 191 9.59 5.57 -13.86
CA VAL A 191 10.37 4.67 -14.73
C VAL A 191 10.93 3.53 -13.91
N TYR A 192 10.35 2.35 -14.09
CA TYR A 192 10.77 1.15 -13.37
C TYR A 192 11.94 0.46 -14.10
N PRO A 193 13.11 0.26 -13.45
CA PRO A 193 14.11 -0.70 -13.92
C PRO A 193 13.52 -2.10 -14.10
N ALA A 194 14.08 -2.90 -15.01
CA ALA A 194 13.51 -4.21 -15.39
C ALA A 194 13.32 -5.16 -14.20
N GLU A 195 14.26 -5.15 -13.25
CA GLU A 195 14.20 -5.98 -12.05
C GLU A 195 13.03 -5.60 -11.14
N ILE A 196 12.77 -4.30 -11.00
CA ILE A 196 11.65 -3.79 -10.19
C ILE A 196 10.33 -4.04 -10.90
N GLU A 197 10.30 -3.83 -12.22
CA GLU A 197 9.11 -4.13 -13.02
C GLU A 197 8.72 -5.60 -12.89
N ALA A 198 9.68 -6.52 -13.06
CA ALA A 198 9.45 -7.95 -12.89
C ALA A 198 8.96 -8.29 -11.48
N TYR A 199 9.58 -7.70 -10.44
CA TYR A 199 9.19 -7.92 -9.05
C TYR A 199 7.77 -7.41 -8.77
N ARG A 200 7.42 -6.15 -9.13
CA ARG A 200 6.11 -5.59 -8.82
C ARG A 200 4.98 -6.35 -9.53
N GLN A 201 5.20 -6.80 -10.77
CA GLN A 201 4.22 -7.60 -11.52
C GLN A 201 4.03 -8.99 -10.90
N ALA A 202 5.12 -9.69 -10.58
CA ALA A 202 5.06 -11.00 -9.93
C ALA A 202 4.36 -10.92 -8.56
N MET A 203 4.65 -9.89 -7.77
CA MET A 203 4.03 -9.67 -6.48
C MET A 203 2.54 -9.32 -6.61
N ALA A 204 2.14 -8.47 -7.56
CA ALA A 204 0.74 -8.13 -7.81
C ALA A 204 -0.10 -9.38 -8.07
N VAL A 205 0.38 -10.25 -8.96
CA VAL A 205 -0.27 -11.53 -9.26
C VAL A 205 -0.33 -12.44 -8.03
N ARG A 206 0.79 -12.55 -7.32
CA ARG A 206 0.92 -13.48 -6.19
C ARG A 206 0.09 -13.08 -4.98
N PHE A 207 -0.05 -11.78 -4.73
CA PHE A 207 -0.86 -11.24 -3.64
C PHE A 207 -2.34 -11.04 -4.03
N GLY A 208 -2.66 -11.06 -5.33
CA GLY A 208 -4.00 -10.71 -5.82
C GLY A 208 -4.36 -9.25 -5.53
N VAL A 209 -3.38 -8.36 -5.64
CA VAL A 209 -3.54 -6.91 -5.49
C VAL A 209 -3.18 -6.25 -6.82
N GLU A 210 -4.17 -5.69 -7.49
CA GLU A 210 -4.00 -5.02 -8.79
C GLU A 210 -3.19 -3.73 -8.62
N LEU A 211 -2.30 -3.47 -9.57
CA LEU A 211 -1.57 -2.20 -9.69
C LEU A 211 -2.49 -1.13 -10.28
N PHE A 212 -2.17 0.13 -10.02
CA PHE A 212 -2.95 1.28 -10.51
C PHE A 212 -2.48 1.83 -11.86
N ASP A 213 -1.63 1.11 -12.60
CA ASP A 213 -1.01 1.59 -13.84
C ASP A 213 -2.05 2.15 -14.84
N ASP A 214 -3.22 1.48 -14.97
CA ASP A 214 -4.29 1.87 -15.91
C ASP A 214 -5.02 3.16 -15.53
N ILE A 215 -4.95 3.56 -14.26
CA ILE A 215 -5.58 4.77 -13.72
C ILE A 215 -4.56 5.80 -13.23
N ALA A 216 -3.28 5.63 -13.59
CA ALA A 216 -2.20 6.51 -13.15
C ALA A 216 -2.43 7.97 -13.61
N VAL A 217 -2.18 8.91 -12.71
CA VAL A 217 -2.41 10.35 -12.87
C VAL A 217 -1.08 11.10 -12.91
#